data_6ea8af4890a24433e393953b3710d459
#
_entry.id   6ea8af4890a24433e393953b3710d459
#
_cell.length_a   1.000
_cell.length_b   1.000
_cell.length_c   1.000
_cell.angle_alpha   90.00
_cell.angle_beta   90.00
_cell.angle_gamma   90.00
#
_symmetry.space_group_name_H-M   'P 1'
#
loop_
_entity.id
_entity.type
_entity.pdbx_description
1 polymer ?
#
loop_
_entity_poly.entity_id
_entity_poly.type
_entity_poly.pdbx_seq_one_letter_code
_entity_poly.pdbx_strand_id
1 'polypeptide(L)'
;APLIVNGRNKSEKVAATHMNLGTDVNFGELTRQIFQGLENKNEITLETEHEVKDLTRLSNGKWAVKVKDLKSGNNKAVNADFVFIGAGGGAILLLQKSGIPESKKFGGFPVGGQWLICQNEEVIKDHHAKVYGKAKIGAPPMSVPHLDTRVIDGKQSLLFGPFATFSTKFLKYGSNCDLFKSVNLSNVGFLMNCGINNMDLTKYLIEQVMLSKAKKVESLQEYFPEAKIDDWFEQTAGQRVQVIEQQDGKGTLKFGTEIVASEDGSISALLGASPGASTSVSAMINILKKCFPEMMKEEWTPAIKEMIPSYGEDLAKADLVEASRARTTKVLKILD
;
A
#
# COMPACT_ATOMS: atom_id res chain seq x y z
N ALA A 1 6.67 -16.61 -22.34
CA ALA A 1 7.52 -16.44 -21.14
C ALA A 1 8.76 -17.36 -21.20
N PRO A 2 9.65 -17.21 -22.19
CA PRO A 2 10.79 -18.12 -22.39
C PRO A 2 11.75 -18.16 -21.19
N LEU A 3 11.92 -17.04 -20.46
CA LEU A 3 12.79 -16.97 -19.30
C LEU A 3 12.45 -18.00 -18.22
N ILE A 4 11.17 -18.42 -18.12
CA ILE A 4 10.71 -19.36 -17.11
C ILE A 4 11.01 -20.81 -17.52
N VAL A 5 11.04 -21.08 -18.80
CA VAL A 5 11.12 -22.45 -19.37
C VAL A 5 12.54 -22.82 -19.76
N ASN A 6 13.32 -21.85 -20.29
CA ASN A 6 14.68 -22.09 -20.72
C ASN A 6 15.58 -22.46 -19.54
N GLY A 7 16.37 -23.49 -19.71
CA GLY A 7 17.24 -24.03 -18.66
C GLY A 7 16.54 -24.77 -17.51
N ARG A 8 15.20 -24.83 -17.51
CA ARG A 8 14.42 -25.49 -16.44
C ARG A 8 14.41 -27.00 -16.62
N ASN A 9 14.47 -27.71 -15.48
CA ASN A 9 14.28 -29.16 -15.46
C ASN A 9 12.85 -29.51 -15.94
N LYS A 10 12.74 -30.39 -16.94
CA LYS A 10 11.46 -30.83 -17.53
C LYS A 10 10.52 -31.52 -16.55
N SER A 11 11.03 -32.04 -15.44
CA SER A 11 10.20 -32.64 -14.37
C SER A 11 9.50 -31.60 -13.48
N GLU A 12 9.93 -30.34 -13.49
CA GLU A 12 9.30 -29.29 -12.72
C GLU A 12 7.98 -28.87 -13.35
N LYS A 13 6.93 -28.85 -12.52
CA LYS A 13 5.60 -28.45 -12.97
C LYS A 13 5.45 -26.94 -12.88
N VAL A 14 5.05 -26.33 -13.99
CA VAL A 14 4.64 -24.94 -14.09
C VAL A 14 3.21 -24.88 -14.62
N ALA A 15 2.48 -23.83 -14.22
CA ALA A 15 1.15 -23.55 -14.74
C ALA A 15 1.07 -22.08 -15.13
N ALA A 16 0.29 -21.77 -16.16
CA ALA A 16 0.04 -20.42 -16.60
C ALA A 16 -1.45 -20.15 -16.75
N THR A 17 -1.88 -18.96 -16.37
CA THR A 17 -3.21 -18.44 -16.67
C THR A 17 -3.05 -17.24 -17.57
N HIS A 18 -3.76 -17.23 -18.69
CA HIS A 18 -3.80 -16.09 -19.61
C HIS A 18 -5.09 -15.32 -19.42
N MET A 19 -4.99 -13.99 -19.31
CA MET A 19 -6.13 -13.09 -19.20
C MET A 19 -5.96 -11.95 -20.20
N ASN A 20 -6.84 -11.91 -21.20
CA ASN A 20 -6.77 -10.92 -22.29
C ASN A 20 -6.98 -9.46 -21.82
N LEU A 21 -7.71 -9.29 -20.71
CA LEU A 21 -8.02 -7.98 -20.12
C LEU A 21 -7.06 -7.58 -19.00
N GLY A 22 -5.98 -8.33 -18.79
CA GLY A 22 -4.96 -7.99 -17.80
C GLY A 22 -4.13 -6.78 -18.24
N THR A 23 -3.94 -5.82 -17.33
CA THR A 23 -3.15 -4.61 -17.58
C THR A 23 -2.12 -4.39 -16.48
N ASP A 24 -1.04 -3.70 -16.83
CA ASP A 24 -0.13 -3.10 -15.84
C ASP A 24 -0.53 -1.64 -15.60
N VAL A 25 -0.46 -1.18 -14.35
CA VAL A 25 -0.88 0.18 -13.97
C VAL A 25 0.30 0.93 -13.38
N ASN A 26 0.65 2.08 -13.97
CA ASN A 26 1.55 3.05 -13.37
C ASN A 26 0.79 3.88 -12.31
N PHE A 27 0.76 3.39 -11.07
CA PHE A 27 0.06 4.07 -9.97
C PHE A 27 0.63 5.46 -9.64
N GLY A 28 1.92 5.69 -9.88
CA GLY A 28 2.52 7.00 -9.72
C GLY A 28 1.92 8.01 -10.69
N GLU A 29 1.82 7.64 -11.96
CA GLU A 29 1.21 8.50 -12.98
C GLU A 29 -0.29 8.69 -12.75
N LEU A 30 -1.01 7.62 -12.44
CA LEU A 30 -2.44 7.72 -12.09
C LEU A 30 -2.66 8.71 -10.93
N THR A 31 -1.82 8.66 -9.90
CA THR A 31 -1.91 9.58 -8.76
C THR A 31 -1.64 11.03 -9.19
N ARG A 32 -0.60 11.27 -10.00
CA ARG A 32 -0.30 12.62 -10.53
C ARG A 32 -1.47 13.18 -11.32
N GLN A 33 -2.07 12.39 -12.21
CA GLN A 33 -3.22 12.83 -13.04
C GLN A 33 -4.45 13.13 -12.18
N ILE A 34 -4.72 12.33 -11.13
CA ILE A 34 -5.80 12.61 -10.20
C ILE A 34 -5.58 13.97 -9.50
N PHE A 35 -4.38 14.21 -8.98
CA PHE A 35 -4.06 15.49 -8.32
C PHE A 35 -4.14 16.67 -9.30
N GLN A 36 -3.62 16.55 -10.51
CA GLN A 36 -3.78 17.58 -11.55
C GLN A 36 -5.25 17.86 -11.87
N GLY A 37 -6.08 16.82 -11.94
CA GLY A 37 -7.51 16.98 -12.12
C GLY A 37 -8.20 17.71 -10.95
N LEU A 38 -7.71 17.50 -9.73
CA LEU A 38 -8.23 18.17 -8.54
C LEU A 38 -7.80 19.64 -8.45
N GLU A 39 -6.58 19.99 -8.85
CA GLU A 39 -6.06 21.36 -8.88
C GLU A 39 -6.93 22.29 -9.77
N ASN A 40 -7.59 21.74 -10.79
CA ASN A 40 -8.46 22.50 -11.68
C ASN A 40 -9.88 22.74 -11.09
N LYS A 41 -10.15 22.32 -9.86
CA LYS A 41 -11.44 22.52 -9.19
C LYS A 41 -11.35 23.65 -8.18
N ASN A 42 -12.20 24.66 -8.31
CA ASN A 42 -12.21 25.86 -7.45
C ASN A 42 -12.45 25.55 -5.96
N GLU A 43 -13.12 24.46 -5.67
CA GLU A 43 -13.48 24.03 -4.31
C GLU A 43 -12.35 23.30 -3.60
N ILE A 44 -11.24 22.99 -4.30
CA ILE A 44 -10.12 22.21 -3.78
C ILE A 44 -8.87 23.07 -3.75
N THR A 45 -8.22 23.09 -2.59
CA THR A 45 -6.88 23.68 -2.44
C THR A 45 -5.88 22.54 -2.21
N LEU A 46 -4.90 22.41 -3.12
CA LEU A 46 -3.81 21.45 -3.00
C LEU A 46 -2.53 22.21 -2.60
N GLU A 47 -1.97 21.85 -1.48
CA GLU A 47 -0.73 22.43 -0.96
C GLU A 47 0.37 21.38 -0.90
N THR A 48 1.25 21.38 -1.89
CA THR A 48 2.48 20.57 -1.89
C THR A 48 3.57 21.22 -1.04
N GLU A 49 4.61 20.48 -0.67
CA GLU A 49 5.70 20.94 0.20
C GLU A 49 5.22 21.44 1.59
N HIS A 50 4.07 20.91 2.03
CA HIS A 50 3.48 21.23 3.33
C HIS A 50 3.39 19.96 4.18
N GLU A 51 3.91 20.02 5.40
CA GLU A 51 3.90 18.89 6.35
C GLU A 51 2.95 19.18 7.51
N VAL A 52 1.98 18.29 7.71
CA VAL A 52 1.13 18.32 8.89
C VAL A 52 1.95 17.92 10.13
N LYS A 53 2.07 18.84 11.08
CA LYS A 53 2.87 18.65 12.29
C LYS A 53 2.08 18.18 13.49
N ASP A 54 0.81 18.64 13.58
CA ASP A 54 -0.02 18.37 14.76
C ASP A 54 -1.52 18.48 14.44
N LEU A 55 -2.34 17.81 15.24
CA LEU A 55 -3.79 17.82 15.16
C LEU A 55 -4.35 18.05 16.56
N THR A 56 -5.13 19.10 16.75
CA THR A 56 -5.71 19.45 18.04
C THR A 56 -7.21 19.63 17.93
N ARG A 57 -7.98 18.92 18.75
CA ARG A 57 -9.44 19.11 18.87
C ARG A 57 -9.73 20.43 19.56
N LEU A 58 -10.53 21.28 18.97
CA LEU A 58 -10.96 22.57 19.52
C LEU A 58 -12.27 22.42 20.30
N SER A 59 -12.54 23.35 21.21
CA SER A 59 -13.77 23.39 22.03
C SER A 59 -15.05 23.54 21.22
N ASN A 60 -14.95 24.11 20.00
CA ASN A 60 -16.08 24.26 19.08
C ASN A 60 -16.33 23.03 18.20
N GLY A 61 -15.65 21.92 18.49
CA GLY A 61 -15.81 20.68 17.75
C GLY A 61 -15.04 20.58 16.44
N LYS A 62 -14.27 21.61 16.04
CA LYS A 62 -13.38 21.56 14.88
C LYS A 62 -11.99 21.04 15.22
N TRP A 63 -11.21 20.76 14.20
CA TRP A 63 -9.80 20.40 14.31
C TRP A 63 -8.91 21.56 13.91
N ALA A 64 -7.92 21.91 14.72
CA ALA A 64 -6.80 22.76 14.32
C ALA A 64 -5.69 21.87 13.76
N VAL A 65 -5.45 21.95 12.46
CA VAL A 65 -4.40 21.25 11.74
C VAL A 65 -3.18 22.18 11.64
N LYS A 66 -2.11 21.86 12.36
CA LYS A 66 -0.86 22.63 12.28
C LYS A 66 -0.02 22.14 11.12
N VAL A 67 0.33 23.04 10.24
CA VAL A 67 1.05 22.77 8.99
C VAL A 67 2.33 23.58 8.94
N LYS A 68 3.42 22.95 8.53
CA LYS A 68 4.70 23.61 8.24
C LYS A 68 4.92 23.65 6.73
N ASP A 69 5.11 24.83 6.18
CA ASP A 69 5.63 25.02 4.84
C ASP A 69 7.13 24.66 4.82
N LEU A 70 7.51 23.67 4.04
CA LEU A 70 8.88 23.17 3.98
C LEU A 70 9.82 24.07 3.17
N LYS A 71 9.28 24.95 2.34
CA LYS A 71 10.08 25.93 1.56
C LYS A 71 10.44 27.14 2.39
N SER A 72 9.43 27.76 3.01
CA SER A 72 9.64 28.97 3.81
C SER A 72 10.02 28.69 5.27
N GLY A 73 9.74 27.47 5.78
CA GLY A 73 9.90 27.12 7.18
C GLY A 73 8.78 27.64 8.09
N ASN A 74 7.82 28.39 7.57
CA ASN A 74 6.72 28.98 8.33
C ASN A 74 5.70 27.95 8.78
N ASN A 75 5.05 28.24 9.90
CA ASN A 75 3.94 27.42 10.40
C ASN A 75 2.63 28.18 10.25
N LYS A 76 1.57 27.44 9.88
CA LYS A 76 0.19 27.93 9.89
C LYS A 76 -0.73 26.90 10.55
N ALA A 77 -1.92 27.32 10.93
CA ALA A 77 -2.99 26.44 11.38
C ALA A 77 -4.22 26.59 10.46
N VAL A 78 -4.82 25.47 10.11
CA VAL A 78 -6.06 25.41 9.34
C VAL A 78 -7.12 24.76 10.21
N ASN A 79 -8.31 25.37 10.31
CA ASN A 79 -9.43 24.77 11.01
C ASN A 79 -10.26 23.94 10.05
N ALA A 80 -10.58 22.70 10.45
CA ALA A 80 -11.35 21.76 9.65
C ALA A 80 -12.48 21.15 10.48
N ASP A 81 -13.63 20.91 9.85
CA ASP A 81 -14.73 20.18 10.45
C ASP A 81 -14.49 18.68 10.47
N PHE A 82 -13.80 18.20 9.45
CA PHE A 82 -13.39 16.80 9.28
C PHE A 82 -11.93 16.70 8.86
N VAL A 83 -11.22 15.68 9.36
CA VAL A 83 -9.84 15.36 8.96
C VAL A 83 -9.75 13.93 8.48
N PHE A 84 -9.24 13.74 7.27
CA PHE A 84 -8.84 12.43 6.79
C PHE A 84 -7.31 12.32 6.76
N ILE A 85 -6.78 11.32 7.47
CA ILE A 85 -5.34 11.04 7.50
C ILE A 85 -5.02 9.96 6.48
N GLY A 86 -4.65 10.37 5.26
CA GLY A 86 -4.22 9.51 4.16
C GLY A 86 -2.70 9.50 3.96
N ALA A 87 -1.93 9.54 5.05
CA ALA A 87 -0.48 9.79 5.03
C ALA A 87 0.38 8.52 4.87
N GLY A 88 -0.18 7.42 4.33
CA GLY A 88 0.54 6.16 4.14
C GLY A 88 1.18 5.67 5.45
N GLY A 89 2.45 5.31 5.44
CA GLY A 89 3.16 4.88 6.65
C GLY A 89 3.20 5.92 7.77
N GLY A 90 3.13 7.22 7.44
CA GLY A 90 3.09 8.32 8.41
C GLY A 90 1.73 8.48 9.11
N ALA A 91 0.68 7.81 8.63
CA ALA A 91 -0.67 7.96 9.17
C ALA A 91 -0.76 7.62 10.66
N ILE A 92 -0.03 6.61 11.11
CA ILE A 92 -0.07 6.19 12.52
C ILE A 92 0.49 7.28 13.46
N LEU A 93 1.52 8.00 13.05
CA LEU A 93 2.07 9.10 13.84
C LEU A 93 1.09 10.27 13.98
N LEU A 94 0.39 10.62 12.89
CA LEU A 94 -0.64 11.66 12.91
C LEU A 94 -1.88 11.21 13.70
N LEU A 95 -2.28 9.95 13.56
CA LEU A 95 -3.38 9.39 14.33
C LEU A 95 -3.10 9.44 15.84
N GLN A 96 -1.88 9.10 16.26
CA GLN A 96 -1.48 9.20 17.67
C GLN A 96 -1.52 10.66 18.17
N LYS A 97 -1.10 11.61 17.33
CA LYS A 97 -1.13 13.05 17.65
C LYS A 97 -2.55 13.61 17.77
N SER A 98 -3.52 13.04 17.07
CA SER A 98 -4.92 13.46 17.20
C SER A 98 -5.47 13.25 18.61
N GLY A 99 -4.88 12.33 19.40
CA GLY A 99 -5.27 12.06 20.77
C GLY A 99 -6.61 11.35 20.92
N ILE A 100 -7.25 10.91 19.84
CA ILE A 100 -8.52 10.17 19.93
C ILE A 100 -8.33 8.84 20.68
N PRO A 101 -9.30 8.39 21.48
CA PRO A 101 -9.19 7.15 22.27
C PRO A 101 -8.86 5.93 21.40
N GLU A 102 -9.44 5.84 20.21
CA GLU A 102 -9.27 4.75 19.25
C GLU A 102 -7.83 4.58 18.79
N SER A 103 -7.04 5.67 18.81
CA SER A 103 -5.62 5.63 18.40
C SER A 103 -4.75 4.77 19.31
N LYS A 104 -5.12 4.64 20.60
CA LYS A 104 -4.29 4.03 21.65
C LYS A 104 -4.04 2.53 21.44
N LYS A 105 -4.95 1.86 20.73
CA LYS A 105 -4.85 0.42 20.48
C LYS A 105 -4.06 0.07 19.21
N PHE A 106 -3.53 1.05 18.51
CA PHE A 106 -2.76 0.83 17.29
C PHE A 106 -1.29 1.17 17.46
N GLY A 107 -0.46 0.33 16.88
CA GLY A 107 0.96 0.54 16.72
C GLY A 107 1.40 0.12 15.32
N GLY A 108 2.64 0.40 14.96
CA GLY A 108 3.17 0.07 13.66
C GLY A 108 4.62 -0.39 13.72
N PHE A 109 4.96 -1.32 12.84
CA PHE A 109 6.32 -1.78 12.65
C PHE A 109 6.73 -1.59 11.18
N PRO A 110 7.80 -0.82 10.87
CA PRO A 110 8.21 -0.58 9.51
C PRO A 110 9.01 -1.76 8.96
N VAL A 111 8.67 -2.17 7.75
CA VAL A 111 9.41 -3.15 6.97
C VAL A 111 9.75 -2.51 5.64
N GLY A 112 11.03 -2.42 5.30
CA GLY A 112 11.49 -1.98 3.99
C GLY A 112 11.33 -3.07 2.96
N GLY A 113 11.24 -2.66 1.69
CA GLY A 113 11.27 -3.56 0.54
C GLY A 113 12.42 -3.22 -0.40
N GLN A 114 13.01 -4.24 -1.02
CA GLN A 114 14.05 -4.09 -2.02
C GLN A 114 13.74 -4.99 -3.21
N TRP A 115 13.94 -4.46 -4.42
CA TRP A 115 13.82 -5.20 -5.68
C TRP A 115 15.19 -5.50 -6.28
N LEU A 116 15.31 -6.65 -6.92
CA LEU A 116 16.24 -6.83 -8.01
C LEU A 116 15.54 -6.36 -9.29
N ILE A 117 16.21 -5.49 -10.07
CA ILE A 117 15.67 -4.94 -11.30
C ILE A 117 16.59 -5.28 -12.45
N CYS A 118 16.02 -5.76 -13.56
CA CYS A 118 16.69 -5.93 -14.83
C CYS A 118 16.11 -4.98 -15.87
N GLN A 119 16.99 -4.25 -16.56
CA GLN A 119 16.67 -3.34 -17.67
C GLN A 119 17.44 -3.71 -18.94
N ASN A 120 18.10 -4.87 -18.97
CA ASN A 120 18.76 -5.37 -20.16
C ASN A 120 17.71 -5.79 -21.20
N GLU A 121 17.58 -5.04 -22.27
CA GLU A 121 16.58 -5.23 -23.32
C GLU A 121 16.65 -6.63 -23.94
N GLU A 122 17.85 -7.20 -24.11
CA GLU A 122 18.02 -8.55 -24.64
C GLU A 122 17.44 -9.63 -23.71
N VAL A 123 17.38 -9.36 -22.42
CA VAL A 123 16.79 -10.27 -21.44
C VAL A 123 15.27 -10.11 -21.37
N ILE A 124 14.78 -8.87 -21.38
CA ILE A 124 13.38 -8.57 -21.04
C ILE A 124 12.42 -8.60 -22.23
N LYS A 125 12.91 -8.44 -23.46
CA LYS A 125 12.10 -8.23 -24.68
C LYS A 125 10.98 -9.26 -24.91
N ASP A 126 11.22 -10.50 -24.52
CA ASP A 126 10.29 -11.61 -24.78
C ASP A 126 9.52 -12.06 -23.51
N HIS A 127 9.62 -11.31 -22.40
CA HIS A 127 8.95 -11.68 -21.16
C HIS A 127 7.81 -10.71 -20.82
N HIS A 128 6.58 -11.24 -20.84
CA HIS A 128 5.35 -10.46 -20.61
C HIS A 128 4.48 -11.07 -19.49
N ALA A 129 5.11 -11.76 -18.54
CA ALA A 129 4.41 -12.48 -17.50
C ALA A 129 4.71 -11.95 -16.10
N LYS A 130 3.81 -12.25 -15.17
CA LYS A 130 4.04 -12.20 -13.72
C LYS A 130 4.16 -13.63 -13.22
N VAL A 131 5.23 -13.91 -12.49
CA VAL A 131 5.55 -15.25 -12.03
C VAL A 131 5.58 -15.30 -10.52
N TYR A 132 4.76 -16.16 -9.95
CA TYR A 132 4.69 -16.38 -8.51
C TYR A 132 5.21 -17.78 -8.18
N GLY A 133 6.04 -17.86 -7.12
CA GLY A 133 6.47 -19.12 -6.55
C GLY A 133 5.47 -19.67 -5.52
N LYS A 134 5.69 -20.90 -5.10
CA LYS A 134 5.00 -21.45 -3.94
C LYS A 134 5.66 -20.99 -2.66
N ALA A 135 4.84 -20.58 -1.68
CA ALA A 135 5.36 -20.34 -0.33
C ALA A 135 5.94 -21.64 0.26
N LYS A 136 7.10 -21.55 0.88
CA LYS A 136 7.64 -22.66 1.69
C LYS A 136 6.67 -22.94 2.84
N ILE A 137 6.57 -24.20 3.24
CA ILE A 137 5.69 -24.59 4.36
C ILE A 137 6.09 -23.76 5.60
N GLY A 138 5.11 -23.06 6.19
CA GLY A 138 5.32 -22.20 7.36
C GLY A 138 5.75 -20.76 7.04
N ALA A 139 6.07 -20.42 5.78
CA ALA A 139 6.35 -19.03 5.41
C ALA A 139 5.06 -18.24 5.18
N PRO A 140 4.99 -16.96 5.60
CA PRO A 140 3.85 -16.11 5.30
C PRO A 140 3.65 -15.99 3.77
N PRO A 141 2.42 -16.10 3.23
CA PRO A 141 2.19 -16.02 1.79
C PRO A 141 2.74 -14.75 1.13
N MET A 142 2.83 -13.66 1.88
CA MET A 142 3.34 -12.37 1.43
C MET A 142 4.87 -12.29 1.35
N SER A 143 5.58 -13.33 1.79
CA SER A 143 7.04 -13.37 1.84
C SER A 143 7.69 -13.97 0.60
N VAL A 144 6.86 -14.48 -0.33
CA VAL A 144 7.38 -15.14 -1.54
C VAL A 144 7.72 -14.07 -2.58
N PRO A 145 8.98 -14.00 -3.04
CA PRO A 145 9.33 -13.16 -4.15
C PRO A 145 8.53 -13.52 -5.39
N HIS A 146 8.30 -12.55 -6.25
CA HIS A 146 7.68 -12.76 -7.55
C HIS A 146 8.49 -12.04 -8.64
N LEU A 147 8.43 -12.56 -9.86
CA LEU A 147 9.10 -11.98 -11.02
C LEU A 147 8.04 -11.30 -11.90
N ASP A 148 8.08 -9.97 -11.91
CA ASP A 148 7.08 -9.16 -12.59
C ASP A 148 7.66 -8.40 -13.77
N THR A 149 7.02 -8.49 -14.92
CA THR A 149 7.16 -7.48 -15.96
C THR A 149 6.41 -6.22 -15.55
N ARG A 150 7.09 -5.08 -15.62
CA ARG A 150 6.52 -3.76 -15.37
C ARG A 150 6.84 -2.82 -16.51
N VAL A 151 5.83 -2.02 -16.90
CA VAL A 151 6.02 -0.94 -17.86
C VAL A 151 5.75 0.38 -17.15
N ILE A 152 6.79 1.18 -16.97
CA ILE A 152 6.72 2.48 -16.28
C ILE A 152 7.28 3.53 -17.22
N ASP A 153 6.50 4.57 -17.51
CA ASP A 153 6.85 5.66 -18.42
C ASP A 153 7.33 5.14 -19.80
N GLY A 154 6.64 4.11 -20.32
CA GLY A 154 6.96 3.47 -21.60
C GLY A 154 8.18 2.54 -21.60
N LYS A 155 8.86 2.38 -20.43
CA LYS A 155 10.03 1.51 -20.30
C LYS A 155 9.69 0.21 -19.62
N GLN A 156 9.96 -0.90 -20.27
CA GLN A 156 9.80 -2.22 -19.69
C GLN A 156 10.99 -2.55 -18.77
N SER A 157 10.71 -3.19 -17.66
CA SER A 157 11.69 -3.73 -16.72
C SER A 157 11.18 -5.03 -16.11
N LEU A 158 12.06 -5.92 -15.70
CA LEU A 158 11.72 -7.03 -14.83
C LEU A 158 12.08 -6.67 -13.39
N LEU A 159 11.17 -6.94 -12.48
CA LEU A 159 11.35 -6.74 -11.04
C LEU A 159 11.22 -8.09 -10.34
N PHE A 160 12.22 -8.46 -9.55
CA PHE A 160 12.16 -9.67 -8.73
C PHE A 160 12.25 -9.31 -7.24
N GLY A 161 11.32 -9.82 -6.45
CA GLY A 161 11.18 -9.52 -5.03
C GLY A 161 9.71 -9.37 -4.60
N PRO A 162 9.38 -8.49 -3.64
CA PRO A 162 10.32 -7.71 -2.83
C PRO A 162 11.03 -8.56 -1.77
N PHE A 163 12.27 -8.24 -1.49
CA PHE A 163 13.01 -8.72 -0.35
C PHE A 163 12.83 -7.78 0.83
N ALA A 164 12.63 -8.31 2.03
CA ALA A 164 12.51 -7.47 3.21
C ALA A 164 13.85 -6.82 3.57
N THR A 165 13.79 -5.54 3.96
CA THR A 165 14.94 -4.81 4.48
C THR A 165 14.58 -4.16 5.82
N PHE A 166 15.58 -3.92 6.66
CA PHE A 166 15.37 -3.22 7.91
C PHE A 166 15.32 -1.70 7.67
N SER A 167 14.34 -1.06 8.29
CA SER A 167 14.24 0.39 8.32
C SER A 167 13.49 0.82 9.58
N THR A 168 13.89 1.95 10.17
CA THR A 168 13.13 2.62 11.23
C THR A 168 12.25 3.76 10.68
N LYS A 169 12.36 4.04 9.37
CA LYS A 169 11.54 5.03 8.68
C LYS A 169 10.16 4.45 8.36
N PHE A 170 9.14 5.24 8.49
CA PHE A 170 7.77 4.86 8.09
C PHE A 170 7.45 5.18 6.63
N LEU A 171 8.20 6.10 6.03
CA LEU A 171 8.11 6.48 4.62
C LEU A 171 9.49 6.41 3.97
N LYS A 172 9.56 6.22 2.67
CA LYS A 172 10.81 6.17 1.89
C LYS A 172 11.72 7.38 2.18
N TYR A 173 11.11 8.55 2.29
CA TYR A 173 11.79 9.81 2.61
C TYR A 173 11.48 10.31 4.03
N GLY A 174 11.05 9.41 4.92
CA GLY A 174 10.77 9.69 6.32
C GLY A 174 12.03 9.80 7.18
N SER A 175 11.81 9.94 8.49
CA SER A 175 12.86 10.07 9.49
C SER A 175 13.27 8.71 10.09
N ASN A 176 14.55 8.52 10.36
CA ASN A 176 15.04 7.37 11.13
C ASN A 176 14.47 7.33 12.58
N CYS A 177 13.85 8.42 13.03
CA CYS A 177 13.21 8.49 14.34
C CYS A 177 11.73 8.09 14.30
N ASP A 178 11.14 7.76 13.16
CA ASP A 178 9.69 7.53 13.04
C ASP A 178 9.22 6.38 13.93
N LEU A 179 9.90 5.24 13.90
CA LEU A 179 9.60 4.10 14.77
C LEU A 179 9.65 4.49 16.25
N PHE A 180 10.72 5.15 16.67
CA PHE A 180 10.91 5.52 18.08
C PHE A 180 9.84 6.53 18.55
N LYS A 181 9.44 7.48 17.69
CA LYS A 181 8.36 8.43 17.98
C LYS A 181 6.99 7.78 18.06
N SER A 182 6.80 6.64 17.41
CA SER A 182 5.52 5.91 17.42
C SER A 182 5.33 5.05 18.66
N VAL A 183 6.43 4.72 19.37
CA VAL A 183 6.39 3.90 20.59
C VAL A 183 6.15 4.78 21.80
N ASN A 184 5.16 4.44 22.61
CA ASN A 184 4.77 5.15 23.81
C ASN A 184 4.28 4.17 24.90
N LEU A 185 3.99 4.68 26.11
CA LEU A 185 3.57 3.84 27.24
C LEU A 185 2.28 3.05 26.99
N SER A 186 1.39 3.53 26.12
CA SER A 186 0.14 2.82 25.82
C SER A 186 0.32 1.66 24.85
N ASN A 187 1.38 1.67 24.01
CA ASN A 187 1.54 0.67 22.96
C ASN A 187 2.76 -0.24 23.10
N VAL A 188 3.79 0.15 23.87
CA VAL A 188 5.03 -0.62 23.99
C VAL A 188 4.79 -2.07 24.44
N GLY A 189 3.87 -2.29 25.38
CA GLY A 189 3.56 -3.61 25.92
C GLY A 189 3.02 -4.57 24.86
N PHE A 190 2.02 -4.16 24.11
CA PHE A 190 1.43 -5.01 23.07
C PHE A 190 2.31 -5.13 21.81
N LEU A 191 3.13 -4.12 21.51
CA LEU A 191 4.14 -4.21 20.44
C LEU A 191 5.20 -5.26 20.76
N MET A 192 5.74 -5.26 21.99
CA MET A 192 6.70 -6.28 22.45
C MET A 192 6.07 -7.68 22.44
N ASN A 193 4.84 -7.80 22.96
CA ASN A 193 4.09 -9.05 22.96
C ASN A 193 3.89 -9.59 21.53
N CYS A 194 3.55 -8.71 20.57
CA CYS A 194 3.42 -9.09 19.17
C CYS A 194 4.75 -9.64 18.61
N GLY A 195 5.87 -8.99 18.88
CA GLY A 195 7.19 -9.46 18.45
C GLY A 195 7.54 -10.85 19.01
N ILE A 196 7.29 -11.07 20.30
CA ILE A 196 7.54 -12.35 20.98
C ILE A 196 6.64 -13.46 20.43
N ASN A 197 5.37 -13.17 20.20
CA ASN A 197 4.41 -14.17 19.69
C ASN A 197 4.58 -14.49 18.20
N ASN A 198 5.38 -13.69 17.47
CA ASN A 198 5.67 -13.88 16.04
C ASN A 198 7.18 -14.07 15.78
N MET A 199 7.85 -14.85 16.65
CA MET A 199 9.31 -15.07 16.58
C MET A 199 9.75 -15.66 15.23
N ASP A 200 8.97 -16.56 14.64
CA ASP A 200 9.28 -17.16 13.33
C ASP A 200 9.28 -16.09 12.23
N LEU A 201 8.30 -15.17 12.25
CA LEU A 201 8.28 -14.03 11.33
C LEU A 201 9.46 -13.08 11.59
N THR A 202 9.78 -12.82 12.84
CA THR A 202 10.91 -11.96 13.22
C THR A 202 12.23 -12.55 12.72
N LYS A 203 12.45 -13.85 12.94
CA LYS A 203 13.63 -14.56 12.45
C LYS A 203 13.70 -14.53 10.92
N TYR A 204 12.59 -14.82 10.25
CA TYR A 204 12.51 -14.73 8.78
C TYR A 204 12.89 -13.33 8.27
N LEU A 205 12.37 -12.26 8.88
CA LEU A 205 12.70 -10.89 8.47
C LEU A 205 14.19 -10.58 8.67
N ILE A 206 14.81 -11.05 9.76
CA ILE A 206 16.24 -10.90 10.00
C ILE A 206 17.04 -11.63 8.91
N GLU A 207 16.68 -12.87 8.60
CA GLU A 207 17.32 -13.65 7.52
C GLU A 207 17.23 -12.93 6.17
N GLN A 208 16.06 -12.37 5.83
CA GLN A 208 15.87 -11.62 4.58
C GLN A 208 16.75 -10.38 4.50
N VAL A 209 16.88 -9.63 5.61
CA VAL A 209 17.71 -8.43 5.69
C VAL A 209 19.20 -8.76 5.47
N MET A 210 19.64 -9.95 5.83
CA MET A 210 21.03 -10.41 5.71
C MET A 210 21.38 -11.01 4.34
N LEU A 211 20.39 -11.13 3.43
CA LEU A 211 20.64 -11.68 2.09
C LEU A 211 21.55 -10.79 1.26
N SER A 212 22.66 -11.35 0.78
CA SER A 212 23.48 -10.69 -0.23
C SER A 212 22.81 -10.67 -1.61
N LYS A 213 23.23 -9.77 -2.51
CA LYS A 213 22.76 -9.74 -3.89
C LYS A 213 22.90 -11.11 -4.57
N ALA A 214 24.01 -11.82 -4.35
CA ALA A 214 24.23 -13.14 -4.92
C ALA A 214 23.16 -14.15 -4.47
N LYS A 215 22.81 -14.16 -3.17
CA LYS A 215 21.75 -15.02 -2.64
C LYS A 215 20.36 -14.65 -3.15
N LYS A 216 20.08 -13.37 -3.39
CA LYS A 216 18.84 -12.92 -4.02
C LYS A 216 18.75 -13.38 -5.48
N VAL A 217 19.87 -13.35 -6.22
CA VAL A 217 19.94 -13.88 -7.61
C VAL A 217 19.81 -15.39 -7.62
N GLU A 218 20.38 -16.12 -6.66
CA GLU A 218 20.16 -17.56 -6.50
C GLU A 218 18.66 -17.89 -6.30
N SER A 219 17.96 -17.10 -5.50
CA SER A 219 16.50 -17.21 -5.37
C SER A 219 15.76 -16.86 -6.67
N LEU A 220 16.26 -15.92 -7.46
CA LEU A 220 15.69 -15.58 -8.76
C LEU A 220 15.87 -16.75 -9.75
N GLN A 221 16.95 -17.51 -9.68
CA GLN A 221 17.20 -18.64 -10.55
C GLN A 221 16.21 -19.80 -10.36
N GLU A 222 15.48 -19.83 -9.24
CA GLU A 222 14.31 -20.72 -9.09
C GLU A 222 13.15 -20.35 -10.05
N TYR A 223 13.11 -19.09 -10.52
CA TYR A 223 12.10 -18.53 -11.43
C TYR A 223 12.63 -18.39 -12.85
N PHE A 224 13.83 -17.88 -12.99
CA PHE A 224 14.55 -17.66 -14.23
C PHE A 224 15.91 -18.37 -14.14
N PRO A 225 16.01 -19.66 -14.57
CA PRO A 225 17.22 -20.48 -14.35
C PRO A 225 18.51 -19.90 -14.92
N GLU A 226 18.44 -19.18 -16.04
CA GLU A 226 19.59 -18.60 -16.73
C GLU A 226 19.93 -17.16 -16.28
N ALA A 227 19.33 -16.67 -15.19
CA ALA A 227 19.58 -15.32 -14.68
C ALA A 227 21.07 -15.13 -14.31
N LYS A 228 21.65 -14.04 -14.81
CA LYS A 228 23.05 -13.64 -14.53
C LYS A 228 23.06 -12.45 -13.59
N ILE A 229 23.93 -12.46 -12.57
CA ILE A 229 23.99 -11.43 -11.53
C ILE A 229 24.27 -10.02 -12.08
N ASP A 230 24.98 -9.92 -13.20
CA ASP A 230 25.39 -8.65 -13.79
C ASP A 230 24.22 -7.93 -14.49
N ASP A 231 23.16 -8.64 -14.88
CA ASP A 231 21.96 -8.06 -15.49
C ASP A 231 21.02 -7.40 -14.48
N TRP A 232 21.27 -7.57 -13.17
CA TRP A 232 20.38 -7.14 -12.11
C TRP A 232 21.04 -6.14 -11.17
N PHE A 233 20.29 -5.12 -10.76
CA PHE A 233 20.71 -4.20 -9.71
C PHE A 233 19.66 -4.11 -8.60
N GLU A 234 20.10 -3.73 -7.41
CA GLU A 234 19.24 -3.58 -6.24
C GLU A 234 18.66 -2.18 -6.18
N GLN A 235 17.35 -2.09 -5.92
CA GLN A 235 16.66 -0.82 -5.72
C GLN A 235 15.70 -0.89 -4.53
N THR A 236 15.76 0.11 -3.66
CA THR A 236 14.80 0.26 -2.57
C THR A 236 13.41 0.56 -3.13
N ALA A 237 12.45 -0.31 -2.82
CA ALA A 237 11.05 -0.15 -3.21
C ALA A 237 10.38 0.95 -2.38
N GLY A 238 10.44 0.82 -1.06
CA GLY A 238 9.80 1.72 -0.11
C GLY A 238 9.68 1.07 1.27
N GLN A 239 8.90 1.69 2.13
CA GLN A 239 8.56 1.16 3.44
C GLN A 239 7.08 0.79 3.50
N ARG A 240 6.83 -0.33 4.20
CA ARG A 240 5.51 -0.74 4.64
C ARG A 240 5.45 -0.58 6.14
N VAL A 241 4.43 0.04 6.68
CA VAL A 241 4.15 -0.01 8.10
C VAL A 241 3.13 -1.10 8.36
N GLN A 242 3.58 -2.19 8.97
CA GLN A 242 2.73 -3.29 9.39
C GLN A 242 1.96 -2.85 10.62
N VAL A 243 0.64 -2.82 10.54
CA VAL A 243 -0.23 -2.42 11.64
C VAL A 243 -0.31 -3.53 12.68
N ILE A 244 -0.22 -3.15 13.94
CA ILE A 244 -0.43 -4.01 15.12
C ILE A 244 -1.59 -3.40 15.90
N GLU A 245 -2.63 -4.18 16.12
CA GLU A 245 -3.77 -3.79 16.95
C GLU A 245 -3.73 -4.54 18.28
N GLN A 246 -4.02 -3.82 19.36
CA GLN A 246 -4.24 -4.43 20.66
C GLN A 246 -5.62 -5.09 20.69
N GLN A 247 -5.64 -6.41 20.87
CA GLN A 247 -6.85 -7.20 21.07
C GLN A 247 -6.67 -8.05 22.34
N ASP A 248 -7.56 -7.94 23.29
CA ASP A 248 -7.52 -8.68 24.57
C ASP A 248 -6.18 -8.57 25.31
N GLY A 249 -5.58 -7.37 25.30
CA GLY A 249 -4.27 -7.11 25.93
C GLY A 249 -3.04 -7.59 25.13
N LYS A 250 -3.25 -8.26 24.00
CA LYS A 250 -2.17 -8.78 23.13
C LYS A 250 -2.05 -7.97 21.85
N GLY A 251 -0.85 -7.92 21.29
CA GLY A 251 -0.61 -7.34 19.97
C GLY A 251 -0.90 -8.32 18.85
N THR A 252 -1.82 -7.98 17.96
CA THR A 252 -2.20 -8.79 16.79
C THR A 252 -1.80 -8.08 15.51
N LEU A 253 -1.10 -8.79 14.61
CA LEU A 253 -0.76 -8.28 13.28
C LEU A 253 -2.02 -8.16 12.43
N LYS A 254 -2.23 -6.98 11.84
CA LYS A 254 -3.33 -6.73 10.91
C LYS A 254 -2.82 -6.75 9.48
N PHE A 255 -3.35 -7.64 8.68
CA PHE A 255 -3.01 -7.72 7.27
C PHE A 255 -4.03 -6.93 6.42
N GLY A 256 -3.51 -6.08 5.52
CA GLY A 256 -4.34 -5.23 4.69
C GLY A 256 -4.44 -3.78 5.19
N THR A 257 -5.59 -3.16 4.98
CA THR A 257 -5.88 -1.78 5.37
C THR A 257 -6.88 -1.73 6.51
N GLU A 258 -6.63 -0.85 7.48
CA GLU A 258 -7.51 -0.61 8.63
C GLU A 258 -8.02 0.83 8.60
N ILE A 259 -9.33 1.00 8.77
CA ILE A 259 -9.97 2.31 8.89
C ILE A 259 -10.24 2.60 10.36
N VAL A 260 -9.52 3.57 10.91
CA VAL A 260 -9.72 4.07 12.27
C VAL A 260 -10.44 5.41 12.19
N ALA A 261 -11.55 5.55 12.89
CA ALA A 261 -12.28 6.81 12.99
C ALA A 261 -12.65 7.07 14.45
N SER A 262 -12.74 8.35 14.82
CA SER A 262 -13.30 8.76 16.10
C SER A 262 -14.77 8.38 16.20
N GLU A 263 -15.26 8.22 17.42
CA GLU A 263 -16.68 7.90 17.70
C GLU A 263 -17.63 8.96 17.12
N ASP A 264 -17.24 10.23 17.16
CA ASP A 264 -18.01 11.35 16.60
C ASP A 264 -17.88 11.51 15.08
N GLY A 265 -17.11 10.66 14.40
CA GLY A 265 -16.90 10.69 12.96
C GLY A 265 -16.11 11.88 12.42
N SER A 266 -15.54 12.73 13.28
CA SER A 266 -14.89 14.00 12.86
C SER A 266 -13.46 13.82 12.36
N ILE A 267 -12.84 12.67 12.57
CA ILE A 267 -11.51 12.32 12.05
C ILE A 267 -11.47 10.85 11.70
N SER A 268 -10.78 10.55 10.60
CA SER A 268 -10.50 9.18 10.20
C SER A 268 -9.09 9.05 9.67
N ALA A 269 -8.50 7.86 9.85
CA ALA A 269 -7.20 7.49 9.32
C ALA A 269 -7.27 6.17 8.57
N LEU A 270 -6.55 6.08 7.47
CA LEU A 270 -6.28 4.83 6.77
C LEU A 270 -4.90 4.32 7.18
N LEU A 271 -4.87 3.20 7.88
CA LEU A 271 -3.65 2.52 8.30
C LEU A 271 -3.40 1.27 7.45
N GLY A 272 -2.17 0.78 7.48
CA GLY A 272 -1.79 -0.47 6.83
C GLY A 272 -1.14 -0.28 5.48
N ALA A 273 -1.10 -1.36 4.72
CA ALA A 273 -0.32 -1.41 3.51
C ALA A 273 -1.12 -1.97 2.33
N SER A 274 -0.74 -3.14 1.84
CA SER A 274 -1.35 -3.75 0.66
C SER A 274 -2.52 -4.70 1.05
N PRO A 275 -3.57 -4.76 0.22
CA PRO A 275 -3.79 -4.04 -1.02
C PRO A 275 -4.40 -2.64 -0.79
N GLY A 276 -3.66 -1.57 -1.09
CA GLY A 276 -4.13 -0.19 -0.89
C GLY A 276 -4.71 0.42 -2.17
N ALA A 277 -3.96 0.34 -3.26
CA ALA A 277 -4.33 1.00 -4.51
C ALA A 277 -5.60 0.39 -5.14
N SER A 278 -5.68 -0.94 -5.26
CA SER A 278 -6.84 -1.63 -5.84
C SER A 278 -8.11 -1.53 -5.00
N THR A 279 -7.98 -1.30 -3.69
CA THR A 279 -9.11 -1.18 -2.76
C THR A 279 -9.42 0.26 -2.34
N SER A 280 -8.72 1.24 -2.91
CA SER A 280 -8.82 2.64 -2.50
C SER A 280 -10.24 3.20 -2.57
N VAL A 281 -10.97 2.94 -3.66
CA VAL A 281 -12.34 3.40 -3.83
C VAL A 281 -13.27 2.83 -2.77
N SER A 282 -13.21 1.51 -2.52
CA SER A 282 -14.03 0.87 -1.49
C SER A 282 -13.65 1.35 -0.08
N ALA A 283 -12.36 1.59 0.18
CA ALA A 283 -11.91 2.16 1.45
C ALA A 283 -12.47 3.57 1.67
N MET A 284 -12.44 4.44 0.65
CA MET A 284 -13.02 5.79 0.76
C MET A 284 -14.53 5.75 0.97
N ILE A 285 -15.26 4.91 0.27
CA ILE A 285 -16.70 4.73 0.48
C ILE A 285 -16.98 4.26 1.92
N ASN A 286 -16.19 3.34 2.45
CA ASN A 286 -16.34 2.88 3.84
C ASN A 286 -16.05 3.99 4.87
N ILE A 287 -15.09 4.88 4.60
CA ILE A 287 -14.86 6.07 5.42
C ILE A 287 -16.08 7.00 5.38
N LEU A 288 -16.63 7.28 4.21
CA LEU A 288 -17.84 8.10 4.07
C LEU A 288 -19.01 7.50 4.85
N LYS A 289 -19.24 6.19 4.73
CA LYS A 289 -20.30 5.48 5.50
C LYS A 289 -20.10 5.59 6.99
N LYS A 290 -18.85 5.51 7.46
CA LYS A 290 -18.53 5.50 8.88
C LYS A 290 -18.59 6.89 9.51
N CYS A 291 -18.10 7.90 8.78
CA CYS A 291 -17.96 9.26 9.29
C CYS A 291 -19.17 10.16 8.96
N PHE A 292 -19.93 9.83 7.91
CA PHE A 292 -21.06 10.62 7.43
C PHE A 292 -22.28 9.74 7.13
N PRO A 293 -22.77 8.93 8.10
CA PRO A 293 -23.82 7.95 7.85
C PRO A 293 -25.14 8.57 7.35
N GLU A 294 -25.53 9.73 7.89
CA GLU A 294 -26.77 10.41 7.49
C GLU A 294 -26.64 10.95 6.05
N MET A 295 -25.56 11.65 5.73
CA MET A 295 -25.30 12.16 4.37
C MET A 295 -25.26 11.04 3.34
N MET A 296 -24.61 9.91 3.70
CA MET A 296 -24.57 8.71 2.86
C MET A 296 -25.97 8.16 2.57
N LYS A 297 -26.84 8.13 3.58
CA LYS A 297 -28.18 7.60 3.46
C LYS A 297 -29.09 8.52 2.64
N GLU A 298 -29.05 9.80 2.90
CA GLU A 298 -30.03 10.77 2.39
C GLU A 298 -29.63 11.37 1.05
N GLU A 299 -28.34 11.63 0.84
CA GLU A 299 -27.89 12.47 -0.28
C GLU A 299 -26.86 11.79 -1.19
N TRP A 300 -25.79 11.17 -0.61
CA TRP A 300 -24.63 10.78 -1.41
C TRP A 300 -24.76 9.42 -2.11
N THR A 301 -25.63 8.52 -1.63
CA THR A 301 -25.81 7.20 -2.27
C THR A 301 -26.27 7.30 -3.72
N PRO A 302 -27.22 8.19 -4.11
CA PRO A 302 -27.58 8.36 -5.52
C PRO A 302 -26.39 8.79 -6.39
N ALA A 303 -25.62 9.79 -5.95
CA ALA A 303 -24.43 10.25 -6.66
C ALA A 303 -23.35 9.17 -6.79
N ILE A 304 -23.15 8.36 -5.75
CA ILE A 304 -22.22 7.22 -5.80
C ILE A 304 -22.71 6.17 -6.80
N LYS A 305 -24.00 5.89 -6.88
CA LYS A 305 -24.56 4.96 -7.89
C LYS A 305 -24.43 5.48 -9.32
N GLU A 306 -24.49 6.78 -9.53
CA GLU A 306 -24.22 7.40 -10.82
C GLU A 306 -22.76 7.20 -11.23
N MET A 307 -21.82 7.47 -10.32
CA MET A 307 -20.38 7.27 -10.55
C MET A 307 -20.00 5.79 -10.69
N ILE A 308 -20.62 4.92 -9.91
CA ILE A 308 -20.34 3.49 -9.83
C ILE A 308 -21.66 2.73 -10.01
N PRO A 309 -22.12 2.50 -11.26
CA PRO A 309 -23.43 1.87 -11.52
C PRO A 309 -23.63 0.50 -10.88
N SER A 310 -22.55 -0.23 -10.56
CA SER A 310 -22.58 -1.50 -9.84
C SER A 310 -22.57 -1.37 -8.31
N TYR A 311 -22.63 -0.14 -7.78
CA TYR A 311 -22.60 0.06 -6.33
C TYR A 311 -23.82 -0.55 -5.64
N GLY A 312 -23.55 -1.45 -4.68
CA GLY A 312 -24.60 -2.18 -3.94
C GLY A 312 -25.16 -3.40 -4.67
N GLU A 313 -24.66 -3.69 -5.88
CA GLU A 313 -25.08 -4.86 -6.65
C GLU A 313 -24.12 -6.05 -6.46
N ASP A 314 -24.67 -7.24 -6.62
CA ASP A 314 -23.88 -8.48 -6.57
C ASP A 314 -23.31 -8.79 -7.96
N LEU A 315 -22.02 -8.49 -8.16
CA LEU A 315 -21.31 -8.76 -9.41
C LEU A 315 -21.09 -10.26 -9.70
N ALA A 316 -21.55 -11.19 -8.84
CA ALA A 316 -21.57 -12.61 -9.17
C ALA A 316 -22.65 -12.94 -10.22
N LYS A 317 -23.62 -12.06 -10.43
CA LYS A 317 -24.64 -12.20 -11.47
C LYS A 317 -24.04 -11.92 -12.85
N ALA A 318 -24.25 -12.85 -13.81
CA ALA A 318 -23.58 -12.81 -15.10
C ALA A 318 -23.85 -11.54 -15.92
N ASP A 319 -25.11 -11.07 -15.95
CA ASP A 319 -25.51 -9.85 -16.65
C ASP A 319 -24.83 -8.60 -16.10
N LEU A 320 -24.68 -8.49 -14.79
CA LEU A 320 -24.02 -7.36 -14.12
C LEU A 320 -22.51 -7.38 -14.36
N VAL A 321 -21.88 -8.55 -14.36
CA VAL A 321 -20.43 -8.64 -14.63
C VAL A 321 -20.13 -8.31 -16.08
N GLU A 322 -20.96 -8.74 -17.02
CA GLU A 322 -20.80 -8.41 -18.45
C GLU A 322 -20.94 -6.91 -18.69
N ALA A 323 -21.99 -6.28 -18.15
CA ALA A 323 -22.19 -4.83 -18.26
C ALA A 323 -21.02 -4.04 -17.63
N SER A 324 -20.53 -4.48 -16.47
CA SER A 324 -19.38 -3.85 -15.82
C SER A 324 -18.10 -3.99 -16.65
N ARG A 325 -17.84 -5.16 -17.23
CA ARG A 325 -16.69 -5.41 -18.12
C ARG A 325 -16.75 -4.55 -19.37
N ALA A 326 -17.91 -4.52 -20.05
CA ALA A 326 -18.09 -3.72 -21.27
C ALA A 326 -17.80 -2.23 -21.00
N ARG A 327 -18.33 -1.68 -19.89
CA ARG A 327 -18.06 -0.30 -19.48
C ARG A 327 -16.57 -0.06 -19.21
N THR A 328 -15.93 -0.94 -18.44
CA THR A 328 -14.53 -0.82 -18.06
C THR A 328 -13.61 -0.91 -19.27
N THR A 329 -13.85 -1.88 -20.15
CA THR A 329 -13.10 -2.06 -21.40
C THR A 329 -13.15 -0.80 -22.26
N LYS A 330 -14.37 -0.23 -22.44
CA LYS A 330 -14.58 0.99 -23.23
C LYS A 330 -13.85 2.20 -22.62
N VAL A 331 -13.98 2.40 -21.29
CA VAL A 331 -13.41 3.58 -20.61
C VAL A 331 -11.88 3.50 -20.56
N LEU A 332 -11.34 2.33 -20.31
CA LEU A 332 -9.88 2.09 -20.21
C LEU A 332 -9.22 1.80 -21.56
N LYS A 333 -10.00 1.71 -22.67
CA LYS A 333 -9.50 1.42 -24.02
C LYS A 333 -8.60 0.17 -24.05
N ILE A 334 -9.03 -0.92 -23.39
CA ILE A 334 -8.22 -2.13 -23.22
C ILE A 334 -8.18 -2.98 -24.50
N LEU A 335 -9.15 -2.84 -25.37
CA LEU A 335 -9.32 -3.65 -26.60
C LEU A 335 -9.32 -2.81 -27.90
N ASP A 336 -8.83 -1.61 -27.87
CA ASP A 336 -8.68 -0.76 -29.09
C ASP A 336 -7.38 -1.08 -29.82
#